data_b5a062c0904776c0305f52cb27170668
#
_entry.id   b5a062c0904776c0305f52cb27170668
#
_cell.length_a   1.000
_cell.length_b   1.000
_cell.length_c   1.000
_cell.angle_alpha   90.00
_cell.angle_beta   90.00
_cell.angle_gamma   90.00
#
_symmetry.space_group_name_H-M   'P 1'
#
loop_
_entity.id
_entity.type
_entity.pdbx_description
1 polymer ?
#
loop_
_entity_poly.entity_id
_entity_poly.type
_entity_poly.pdbx_seq_one_letter_code
_entity_poly.pdbx_strand_id
1 'polypeptide(L)'
;MGLCSRKKKTRKEKREVLTMANNTTTRAAVYAGTYGLYNSGSLFGKWFYFDDYESLDDMKESIVAYFKGEDDDPEIMYQDFENFPRELYSECSLSEELFDYCKYIEENPERTEEASAYVYLFGKWNESKFDERYLGYFEDYYDLAMYFIDGGCIEIPSYLEPYFDYESYGRDLSYDFAEYDGYYFYN
;
A
#
# COMPACT_ATOMS: atom_id res chain seq x y z
N MET A 1 16.76 -23.52 -37.35
CA MET A 1 17.21 -22.55 -36.34
C MET A 1 15.97 -22.11 -35.58
N GLY A 2 15.75 -22.71 -34.40
CA GLY A 2 14.57 -22.43 -33.59
C GLY A 2 14.77 -21.19 -32.75
N LEU A 3 13.94 -20.15 -32.96
CA LEU A 3 13.83 -19.01 -32.08
C LEU A 3 13.11 -19.47 -30.81
N CYS A 4 13.90 -19.62 -29.73
CA CYS A 4 13.38 -19.85 -28.40
C CYS A 4 12.68 -18.58 -27.90
N SER A 5 11.35 -18.52 -28.10
CA SER A 5 10.51 -17.46 -27.51
C SER A 5 10.49 -17.65 -26.00
N ARG A 6 11.33 -16.91 -25.28
CA ARG A 6 11.19 -16.75 -23.83
C ARG A 6 9.91 -15.99 -23.57
N LYS A 7 8.82 -16.69 -23.21
CA LYS A 7 7.63 -16.06 -22.65
C LYS A 7 8.08 -15.25 -21.42
N LYS A 8 7.89 -13.92 -21.48
CA LYS A 8 8.01 -13.08 -20.29
C LYS A 8 6.92 -13.54 -19.30
N LYS A 9 7.32 -13.92 -18.09
CA LYS A 9 6.36 -14.23 -17.03
C LYS A 9 5.57 -12.97 -16.74
N THR A 10 4.24 -13.09 -16.73
CA THR A 10 3.36 -11.99 -16.30
C THR A 10 3.67 -11.61 -14.86
N ARG A 11 3.39 -10.38 -14.47
CA ARG A 11 3.60 -9.92 -13.06
C ARG A 11 2.82 -10.80 -12.08
N LYS A 12 1.66 -11.33 -12.48
CA LYS A 12 0.88 -12.31 -11.73
C LYS A 12 1.68 -13.60 -11.46
N GLU A 13 2.37 -14.15 -12.48
CA GLU A 13 3.25 -15.33 -12.30
C GLU A 13 4.49 -14.99 -11.47
N LYS A 14 5.01 -13.75 -11.54
CA LYS A 14 6.07 -13.26 -10.67
C LYS A 14 5.58 -13.09 -9.23
N ARG A 15 4.35 -12.58 -9.03
CA ARG A 15 3.68 -12.47 -7.72
C ARG A 15 3.50 -13.83 -7.06
N GLU A 16 2.94 -14.83 -7.77
CA GLU A 16 2.76 -16.19 -7.24
C GLU A 16 4.09 -16.81 -6.80
N VAL A 17 5.18 -16.56 -7.53
CA VAL A 17 6.52 -17.03 -7.17
C VAL A 17 7.09 -16.27 -5.96
N LEU A 18 6.85 -14.94 -5.84
CA LEU A 18 7.26 -14.15 -4.66
C LEU A 18 6.45 -14.53 -3.42
N THR A 19 5.14 -14.73 -3.56
CA THR A 19 4.25 -15.12 -2.45
C THR A 19 4.59 -16.51 -1.93
N MET A 20 5.05 -17.44 -2.80
CA MET A 20 5.53 -18.76 -2.39
C MET A 20 6.94 -18.73 -1.78
N ALA A 21 7.77 -17.72 -2.09
CA ALA A 21 9.13 -17.59 -1.56
C ALA A 21 9.20 -16.84 -0.22
N ASN A 22 8.21 -15.97 0.08
CA ASN A 22 8.16 -15.17 1.31
C ASN A 22 6.97 -15.59 2.18
N ASN A 23 7.07 -16.75 2.80
CA ASN A 23 6.17 -17.15 3.90
C ASN A 23 6.59 -16.45 5.22
N THR A 24 7.18 -15.26 5.13
CA THR A 24 7.38 -14.34 6.26
C THR A 24 6.30 -13.29 6.13
N THR A 25 5.23 -13.43 6.89
CA THR A 25 4.21 -12.39 7.06
C THR A 25 4.96 -11.13 7.49
N THR A 26 5.05 -10.14 6.59
CA THR A 26 5.67 -8.85 6.89
C THR A 26 4.68 -8.08 7.74
N ARG A 27 4.88 -8.11 9.06
CA ARG A 27 4.02 -7.47 10.05
C ARG A 27 4.29 -5.96 10.06
N ALA A 28 3.25 -5.15 10.04
CA ALA A 28 3.37 -3.70 10.22
C ALA A 28 3.80 -3.39 11.66
N ALA A 29 4.79 -2.51 11.82
CA ALA A 29 5.36 -2.21 13.12
C ALA A 29 5.91 -0.78 13.21
N VAL A 30 6.00 -0.26 14.44
CA VAL A 30 6.73 0.96 14.79
C VAL A 30 7.79 0.66 15.85
N TYR A 31 8.94 1.32 15.73
CA TYR A 31 9.95 1.32 16.76
C TYR A 31 9.71 2.53 17.67
N ALA A 32 9.29 2.27 18.90
CA ALA A 32 9.03 3.32 19.88
C ALA A 32 10.18 3.48 20.88
N GLY A 33 10.46 4.70 21.24
CA GLY A 33 11.33 5.15 22.34
C GLY A 33 10.66 6.27 23.12
N THR A 34 11.42 7.02 23.93
CA THR A 34 10.94 8.25 24.55
C THR A 34 11.87 9.42 24.23
N TYR A 35 11.32 10.64 24.15
CA TYR A 35 12.12 11.84 23.98
C TYR A 35 13.11 12.03 25.14
N GLY A 36 12.75 11.67 26.38
CA GLY A 36 13.62 11.75 27.54
C GLY A 36 14.86 10.88 27.40
N LEU A 37 14.70 9.62 27.03
CA LEU A 37 15.80 8.68 26.78
C LEU A 37 16.66 9.12 25.59
N TYR A 38 16.04 9.52 24.48
CA TYR A 38 16.75 10.00 23.30
C TYR A 38 17.61 11.22 23.59
N ASN A 39 17.09 12.23 24.31
CA ASN A 39 17.83 13.44 24.71
C ASN A 39 18.98 13.14 25.68
N SER A 40 18.90 12.04 26.45
CA SER A 40 20.00 11.57 27.30
C SER A 40 21.06 10.77 26.55
N GLY A 41 20.89 10.57 25.23
CA GLY A 41 21.79 9.80 24.36
C GLY A 41 21.53 8.30 24.36
N SER A 42 20.39 7.85 24.91
CA SER A 42 19.96 6.46 24.87
C SER A 42 19.14 6.17 23.61
N LEU A 43 19.46 5.06 22.92
CA LEU A 43 18.67 4.52 21.84
C LEU A 43 17.76 3.38 22.30
N PHE A 44 17.48 3.32 23.61
CA PHE A 44 16.60 2.29 24.16
C PHE A 44 15.19 2.43 23.61
N GLY A 45 14.70 1.35 23.00
CA GLY A 45 13.39 1.28 22.40
C GLY A 45 13.01 -0.15 22.04
N LYS A 46 11.81 -0.32 21.50
CA LYS A 46 11.26 -1.62 21.13
C LYS A 46 10.35 -1.51 19.91
N TRP A 47 10.32 -2.57 19.10
CA TRP A 47 9.34 -2.77 18.07
C TRP A 47 7.99 -3.18 18.66
N PHE A 48 6.93 -2.50 18.23
CA PHE A 48 5.53 -2.81 18.53
C PHE A 48 4.81 -3.10 17.23
N TYR A 49 4.18 -4.27 17.15
CA TYR A 49 3.51 -4.76 15.95
C TYR A 49 2.02 -4.51 16.06
N PHE A 50 1.39 -3.96 15.01
CA PHE A 50 -0.02 -3.57 15.03
C PHE A 50 -0.97 -4.76 15.23
N ASP A 51 -0.61 -5.94 14.72
CA ASP A 51 -1.39 -7.17 14.84
C ASP A 51 -1.36 -7.81 16.25
N ASP A 52 -0.50 -7.33 17.17
CA ASP A 52 -0.49 -7.76 18.56
C ASP A 52 -1.61 -7.11 19.40
N TYR A 53 -2.36 -6.13 18.86
CA TYR A 53 -3.32 -5.30 19.59
C TYR A 53 -4.69 -5.29 18.91
N GLU A 54 -5.76 -5.21 19.73
CA GLU A 54 -7.14 -5.14 19.23
C GLU A 54 -7.57 -3.70 18.90
N SER A 55 -6.94 -2.70 19.51
CA SER A 55 -7.22 -1.29 19.28
C SER A 55 -5.97 -0.42 19.39
N LEU A 56 -6.05 0.79 18.81
CA LEU A 56 -4.98 1.78 18.92
C LEU A 56 -4.74 2.20 20.38
N ASP A 57 -5.80 2.31 21.18
CA ASP A 57 -5.67 2.70 22.59
C ASP A 57 -4.94 1.61 23.40
N ASP A 58 -5.27 0.34 23.18
CA ASP A 58 -4.55 -0.80 23.80
C ASP A 58 -3.07 -0.79 23.43
N MET A 59 -2.75 -0.55 22.16
CA MET A 59 -1.37 -0.41 21.69
C MET A 59 -0.64 0.74 22.40
N LYS A 60 -1.26 1.93 22.47
CA LYS A 60 -0.68 3.12 23.12
C LYS A 60 -0.46 2.90 24.60
N GLU A 61 -1.43 2.30 25.30
CA GLU A 61 -1.31 1.96 26.72
C GLU A 61 -0.15 0.98 26.98
N SER A 62 -0.01 -0.03 26.14
CA SER A 62 1.07 -1.01 26.20
C SER A 62 2.44 -0.38 25.96
N ILE A 63 2.56 0.56 25.00
CA ILE A 63 3.79 1.30 24.74
C ILE A 63 4.19 2.12 25.97
N VAL A 64 3.26 2.92 26.51
CA VAL A 64 3.51 3.75 27.70
C VAL A 64 3.89 2.87 28.91
N ALA A 65 3.19 1.77 29.11
CA ALA A 65 3.47 0.84 30.21
C ALA A 65 4.87 0.22 30.13
N TYR A 66 5.37 -0.04 28.91
CA TYR A 66 6.70 -0.58 28.67
C TYR A 66 7.81 0.38 29.14
N PHE A 67 7.62 1.70 28.94
CA PHE A 67 8.64 2.70 29.27
C PHE A 67 8.55 3.24 30.69
N LYS A 68 7.48 3.02 31.44
CA LYS A 68 7.31 3.52 32.83
C LYS A 68 8.38 3.09 33.82
N GLY A 69 9.16 2.04 33.54
CA GLY A 69 10.28 1.61 34.38
C GLY A 69 11.58 2.35 34.11
N GLU A 70 11.68 3.01 32.93
CA GLU A 70 12.89 3.68 32.44
C GLU A 70 12.73 5.20 32.37
N ASP A 71 11.48 5.68 32.30
CA ASP A 71 11.10 7.08 32.23
C ASP A 71 9.81 7.30 33.05
N ASP A 72 9.86 8.17 34.07
CA ASP A 72 8.74 8.38 35.00
C ASP A 72 7.51 9.00 34.33
N ASP A 73 7.70 9.80 33.27
CA ASP A 73 6.65 10.44 32.49
C ASP A 73 6.99 10.33 30.98
N PRO A 74 6.80 9.14 30.39
CA PRO A 74 7.30 8.85 29.07
C PRO A 74 6.53 9.61 27.98
N GLU A 75 7.16 10.61 27.37
CA GLU A 75 6.72 11.21 26.11
C GLU A 75 7.22 10.33 24.96
N ILE A 76 6.28 9.62 24.32
CA ILE A 76 6.61 8.60 23.33
C ILE A 76 7.06 9.26 22.01
N MET A 77 8.14 8.70 21.45
CA MET A 77 8.72 9.03 20.16
C MET A 77 8.74 7.78 19.28
N TYR A 78 8.12 7.84 18.11
CA TYR A 78 8.20 6.77 17.12
C TYR A 78 9.40 7.04 16.20
N GLN A 79 10.46 6.25 16.37
CA GLN A 79 11.77 6.53 15.75
C GLN A 79 11.94 5.87 14.39
N ASP A 80 11.18 4.78 14.13
CA ASP A 80 11.23 4.02 12.89
C ASP A 80 9.92 3.26 12.65
N PHE A 81 9.72 2.76 11.42
CA PHE A 81 8.53 2.02 11.05
C PHE A 81 8.83 0.98 9.96
N GLU A 82 8.01 -0.07 9.90
CA GLU A 82 8.12 -1.14 8.93
C GLU A 82 6.74 -1.53 8.36
N ASN A 83 6.72 -1.86 7.06
CA ASN A 83 5.61 -2.51 6.35
C ASN A 83 4.29 -1.72 6.28
N PHE A 84 4.37 -0.37 6.28
CA PHE A 84 3.28 0.51 5.91
C PHE A 84 3.80 1.78 5.21
N PRO A 85 2.95 2.52 4.45
CA PRO A 85 3.37 3.70 3.71
C PRO A 85 3.87 4.83 4.62
N ARG A 86 4.94 5.52 4.16
CA ARG A 86 5.55 6.66 4.87
C ARG A 86 4.56 7.80 5.11
N GLU A 87 3.57 7.93 4.24
CA GLU A 87 2.53 8.96 4.29
C GLU A 87 1.67 8.87 5.56
N LEU A 88 1.53 7.67 6.14
CA LEU A 88 0.80 7.45 7.39
C LEU A 88 1.67 7.54 8.65
N TYR A 89 3.00 7.64 8.47
CA TYR A 89 3.91 7.70 9.61
C TYR A 89 4.01 9.11 10.20
N SER A 90 4.03 9.18 11.54
CA SER A 90 4.38 10.37 12.32
C SER A 90 5.29 10.00 13.47
N GLU A 91 6.32 10.79 13.72
CA GLU A 91 7.24 10.64 14.85
C GLU A 91 6.55 10.87 16.21
N CYS A 92 5.53 11.74 16.23
CA CYS A 92 4.92 12.22 17.47
C CYS A 92 3.64 11.47 17.86
N SER A 93 3.01 10.74 16.91
CA SER A 93 1.69 10.15 17.16
C SER A 93 1.37 8.98 16.26
N LEU A 94 0.59 8.03 16.75
CA LEU A 94 -0.13 7.05 15.96
C LEU A 94 -1.58 7.51 15.76
N SER A 95 -2.09 7.41 14.53
CA SER A 95 -3.47 7.75 14.18
C SER A 95 -4.35 6.51 14.06
N GLU A 96 -5.66 6.66 14.26
CA GLU A 96 -6.64 5.61 13.95
C GLU A 96 -6.54 5.17 12.49
N GLU A 97 -6.34 6.11 11.59
CA GLU A 97 -6.18 5.88 10.16
C GLU A 97 -5.02 4.92 9.82
N LEU A 98 -3.87 5.07 10.51
CA LEU A 98 -2.74 4.14 10.39
C LEU A 98 -3.11 2.76 10.96
N PHE A 99 -3.78 2.73 12.13
CA PHE A 99 -4.18 1.49 12.76
C PHE A 99 -5.17 0.72 11.86
N ASP A 100 -6.18 1.40 11.33
CA ASP A 100 -7.15 0.84 10.40
C ASP A 100 -6.50 0.32 9.12
N TYR A 101 -5.51 1.05 8.57
CA TYR A 101 -4.72 0.57 7.42
C TYR A 101 -4.00 -0.73 7.73
N CYS A 102 -3.30 -0.79 8.87
CA CYS A 102 -2.55 -1.99 9.28
C CYS A 102 -3.47 -3.20 9.50
N LYS A 103 -4.65 -2.99 10.09
CA LYS A 103 -5.66 -4.05 10.22
C LYS A 103 -6.21 -4.50 8.88
N TYR A 104 -6.48 -3.56 7.98
CA TYR A 104 -6.96 -3.87 6.64
C TYR A 104 -5.98 -4.77 5.86
N ILE A 105 -4.68 -4.46 5.85
CA ILE A 105 -3.68 -5.26 5.12
C ILE A 105 -3.40 -6.62 5.80
N GLU A 106 -3.58 -6.71 7.12
CA GLU A 106 -3.53 -8.00 7.84
C GLU A 106 -4.65 -8.93 7.37
N GLU A 107 -5.87 -8.40 7.24
CA GLU A 107 -7.06 -9.15 6.79
C GLU A 107 -7.07 -9.40 5.27
N ASN A 108 -6.43 -8.52 4.48
CA ASN A 108 -6.42 -8.55 3.03
C ASN A 108 -4.98 -8.48 2.45
N PRO A 109 -4.12 -9.47 2.74
CA PRO A 109 -2.70 -9.41 2.36
C PRO A 109 -2.47 -9.35 0.84
N GLU A 110 -3.41 -9.86 0.03
CA GLU A 110 -3.35 -9.80 -1.43
C GLU A 110 -3.59 -8.38 -1.98
N ARG A 111 -4.21 -7.50 -1.20
CA ARG A 111 -4.52 -6.10 -1.58
C ARG A 111 -3.53 -5.07 -1.03
N THR A 112 -2.44 -5.51 -0.39
CA THR A 112 -1.46 -4.62 0.24
C THR A 112 -0.83 -3.62 -0.74
N GLU A 113 -0.48 -4.05 -1.97
CA GLU A 113 0.11 -3.16 -2.98
C GLU A 113 -0.89 -2.11 -3.47
N GLU A 114 -2.15 -2.50 -3.68
CA GLU A 114 -3.24 -1.61 -4.07
C GLU A 114 -3.51 -0.54 -3.01
N ALA A 115 -3.61 -0.98 -1.73
CA ALA A 115 -3.81 -0.10 -0.59
C ALA A 115 -2.64 0.87 -0.40
N SER A 116 -1.39 0.39 -0.59
CA SER A 116 -0.19 1.23 -0.54
C SER A 116 -0.17 2.27 -1.64
N ALA A 117 -0.55 1.90 -2.88
CA ALA A 117 -0.66 2.83 -4.01
C ALA A 117 -1.71 3.93 -3.74
N TYR A 118 -2.86 3.54 -3.16
CA TYR A 118 -3.89 4.50 -2.75
C TYR A 118 -3.37 5.51 -1.72
N VAL A 119 -2.70 5.03 -0.66
CA VAL A 119 -2.14 5.91 0.37
C VAL A 119 -1.07 6.83 -0.21
N TYR A 120 -0.20 6.33 -1.09
CA TYR A 120 0.80 7.14 -1.78
C TYR A 120 0.17 8.30 -2.57
N LEU A 121 -0.92 8.03 -3.31
CA LEU A 121 -1.60 9.02 -4.15
C LEU A 121 -2.41 10.05 -3.35
N PHE A 122 -3.10 9.60 -2.30
CA PHE A 122 -4.06 10.44 -1.58
C PHE A 122 -3.57 10.90 -0.20
N GLY A 123 -2.42 10.40 0.27
CA GLY A 123 -1.77 10.79 1.52
C GLY A 123 -2.52 10.37 2.79
N LYS A 124 -3.53 9.51 2.67
CA LYS A 124 -4.39 9.05 3.77
C LYS A 124 -5.03 7.72 3.46
N TRP A 125 -5.50 7.04 4.51
CA TRP A 125 -6.26 5.80 4.39
C TRP A 125 -7.73 6.01 4.72
N ASN A 126 -8.61 5.45 3.93
CA ASN A 126 -10.01 5.26 4.21
C ASN A 126 -10.53 4.12 3.33
N GLU A 127 -10.90 3.00 3.93
CA GLU A 127 -11.31 1.77 3.23
C GLU A 127 -12.47 2.01 2.26
N SER A 128 -13.52 2.70 2.71
CA SER A 128 -14.68 2.98 1.87
C SER A 128 -14.33 3.84 0.64
N LYS A 129 -13.43 4.81 0.81
CA LYS A 129 -12.94 5.64 -0.30
C LYS A 129 -11.97 4.90 -1.21
N PHE A 130 -11.17 4.00 -0.65
CA PHE A 130 -10.31 3.13 -1.43
C PHE A 130 -11.15 2.23 -2.35
N ASP A 131 -12.17 1.54 -1.82
CA ASP A 131 -13.05 0.68 -2.62
C ASP A 131 -13.87 1.47 -3.66
N GLU A 132 -14.33 2.69 -3.32
CA GLU A 132 -15.04 3.57 -4.25
C GLU A 132 -14.18 4.03 -5.43
N ARG A 133 -12.88 4.27 -5.18
CA ARG A 133 -11.97 4.86 -6.16
C ARG A 133 -11.17 3.85 -6.95
N TYR A 134 -10.97 2.64 -6.44
CA TYR A 134 -10.12 1.65 -7.09
C TYR A 134 -10.71 1.20 -8.44
N LEU A 135 -10.01 1.51 -9.52
CA LEU A 135 -10.39 1.09 -10.86
C LEU A 135 -9.79 -0.27 -11.22
N GLY A 136 -8.52 -0.48 -10.94
CA GLY A 136 -7.82 -1.71 -11.28
C GLY A 136 -6.32 -1.53 -11.45
N TYR A 137 -5.66 -2.64 -11.77
CA TYR A 137 -4.26 -2.69 -12.19
C TYR A 137 -4.17 -2.92 -13.69
N PHE A 138 -3.41 -2.09 -14.41
CA PHE A 138 -3.16 -2.23 -15.84
C PHE A 138 -1.66 -2.20 -16.09
N GLU A 139 -1.15 -3.18 -16.85
CA GLU A 139 0.28 -3.30 -17.12
C GLU A 139 0.77 -2.20 -18.07
N ASP A 140 -0.10 -1.77 -19.00
CA ASP A 140 0.17 -0.74 -19.99
C ASP A 140 -1.12 0.00 -20.42
N TYR A 141 -0.97 0.99 -21.29
CA TYR A 141 -2.10 1.76 -21.81
C TYR A 141 -3.02 0.95 -22.71
N TYR A 142 -2.51 -0.10 -23.36
CA TYR A 142 -3.34 -1.01 -24.14
C TYR A 142 -4.35 -1.73 -23.26
N ASP A 143 -3.90 -2.26 -22.11
CA ASP A 143 -4.77 -2.94 -21.15
C ASP A 143 -5.83 -2.00 -20.59
N LEU A 144 -5.46 -0.74 -20.27
CA LEU A 144 -6.41 0.28 -19.82
C LEU A 144 -7.46 0.58 -20.93
N ALA A 145 -7.02 0.75 -22.17
CA ALA A 145 -7.92 0.98 -23.31
C ALA A 145 -8.90 -0.17 -23.49
N MET A 146 -8.40 -1.42 -23.47
CA MET A 146 -9.22 -2.63 -23.62
C MET A 146 -10.26 -2.76 -22.52
N TYR A 147 -9.92 -2.44 -21.27
CA TYR A 147 -10.88 -2.44 -20.17
C TYR A 147 -12.10 -1.56 -20.44
N PHE A 148 -11.91 -0.34 -20.98
CA PHE A 148 -13.00 0.58 -21.31
C PHE A 148 -13.76 0.20 -22.57
N ILE A 149 -13.08 -0.38 -23.56
CA ILE A 149 -13.71 -0.87 -24.81
C ILE A 149 -14.56 -2.11 -24.50
N ASP A 150 -14.03 -3.08 -23.80
CA ASP A 150 -14.75 -4.31 -23.40
C ASP A 150 -15.90 -3.98 -22.43
N GLY A 151 -15.75 -2.95 -21.61
CA GLY A 151 -16.81 -2.40 -20.75
C GLY A 151 -17.91 -1.64 -21.52
N GLY A 152 -17.77 -1.47 -22.85
CA GLY A 152 -18.77 -0.81 -23.70
C GLY A 152 -18.80 0.72 -23.58
N CYS A 153 -17.74 1.34 -23.00
CA CYS A 153 -17.64 2.80 -22.92
C CYS A 153 -17.40 3.44 -24.30
N ILE A 154 -16.79 2.70 -25.22
CA ILE A 154 -16.61 3.06 -26.62
C ILE A 154 -16.89 1.84 -27.49
N GLU A 155 -17.59 2.03 -28.59
CA GLU A 155 -17.87 0.99 -29.57
C GLU A 155 -17.03 1.24 -30.85
N ILE A 156 -16.12 0.31 -31.13
CA ILE A 156 -15.26 0.36 -32.30
C ILE A 156 -15.85 -0.58 -33.34
N PRO A 157 -16.30 -0.08 -34.50
CA PRO A 157 -16.75 -0.94 -35.60
C PRO A 157 -15.64 -1.90 -36.04
N SER A 158 -15.95 -3.17 -36.24
CA SER A 158 -14.96 -4.22 -36.51
C SER A 158 -14.04 -3.96 -37.70
N TYR A 159 -14.52 -3.22 -38.72
CA TYR A 159 -13.70 -2.83 -39.87
C TYR A 159 -12.65 -1.74 -39.52
N LEU A 160 -12.79 -1.03 -38.41
CA LEU A 160 -11.83 -0.03 -37.89
C LEU A 160 -10.87 -0.57 -36.82
N GLU A 161 -11.18 -1.69 -36.19
CA GLU A 161 -10.32 -2.28 -35.19
C GLU A 161 -8.84 -2.40 -35.59
N PRO A 162 -8.48 -2.85 -36.82
CA PRO A 162 -7.11 -2.94 -37.28
C PRO A 162 -6.37 -1.60 -37.41
N TYR A 163 -7.09 -0.50 -37.37
CA TYR A 163 -6.57 0.86 -37.55
C TYR A 163 -6.67 1.70 -36.25
N PHE A 164 -7.25 1.14 -35.19
CA PHE A 164 -7.41 1.86 -33.96
C PHE A 164 -6.12 1.82 -33.12
N ASP A 165 -5.66 2.98 -32.67
CA ASP A 165 -4.47 3.13 -31.84
C ASP A 165 -4.86 3.02 -30.36
N TYR A 166 -4.88 1.79 -29.86
CA TYR A 166 -5.25 1.47 -28.48
C TYR A 166 -4.30 2.11 -27.45
N GLU A 167 -2.99 2.14 -27.75
CA GLU A 167 -1.98 2.74 -26.87
C GLU A 167 -2.21 4.24 -26.71
N SER A 168 -2.44 4.97 -27.79
CA SER A 168 -2.71 6.40 -27.73
C SER A 168 -4.02 6.69 -27.02
N TYR A 169 -5.06 5.88 -27.25
CA TYR A 169 -6.34 6.02 -26.57
C TYR A 169 -6.22 5.75 -25.06
N GLY A 170 -5.56 4.67 -24.66
CA GLY A 170 -5.33 4.35 -23.24
C GLY A 170 -4.49 5.39 -22.52
N ARG A 171 -3.48 5.95 -23.21
CA ARG A 171 -2.70 7.06 -22.64
C ARG A 171 -3.57 8.30 -22.42
N ASP A 172 -4.44 8.63 -23.37
CA ASP A 172 -5.33 9.78 -23.21
C ASP A 172 -6.34 9.55 -22.07
N LEU A 173 -6.88 8.33 -21.92
CA LEU A 173 -7.71 7.93 -20.79
C LEU A 173 -6.97 8.05 -19.46
N SER A 174 -5.67 7.72 -19.41
CA SER A 174 -4.92 7.71 -18.15
C SER A 174 -4.88 9.07 -17.45
N TYR A 175 -5.05 10.18 -18.19
CA TYR A 175 -5.09 11.53 -17.60
C TYR A 175 -6.32 11.81 -16.74
N ASP A 176 -7.38 11.01 -16.86
CA ASP A 176 -8.61 11.15 -16.08
C ASP A 176 -8.52 10.48 -14.70
N PHE A 177 -7.42 9.76 -14.42
CA PHE A 177 -7.23 8.96 -13.23
C PHE A 177 -5.98 9.36 -12.46
N ALA A 178 -5.96 9.08 -11.15
CA ALA A 178 -4.74 9.02 -10.38
C ALA A 178 -4.07 7.66 -10.59
N GLU A 179 -2.76 7.63 -10.87
CA GLU A 179 -2.02 6.41 -11.17
C GLU A 179 -0.72 6.35 -10.36
N TYR A 180 -0.43 5.17 -9.84
CA TYR A 180 0.85 4.84 -9.23
C TYR A 180 1.20 3.36 -9.46
N ASP A 181 2.34 3.10 -10.08
CA ASP A 181 2.90 1.76 -10.37
C ASP A 181 1.90 0.80 -11.05
N GLY A 182 1.07 1.33 -11.98
CA GLY A 182 0.05 0.58 -12.72
C GLY A 182 -1.28 0.40 -11.99
N TYR A 183 -1.43 0.92 -10.77
CA TYR A 183 -2.70 0.97 -10.05
C TYR A 183 -3.42 2.27 -10.33
N TYR A 184 -4.65 2.17 -10.82
CA TYR A 184 -5.47 3.30 -11.23
C TYR A 184 -6.64 3.54 -10.28
N PHE A 185 -6.92 4.82 -10.00
CA PHE A 185 -7.99 5.25 -9.11
C PHE A 185 -8.75 6.43 -9.71
N TYR A 186 -10.06 6.50 -9.48
CA TYR A 186 -10.85 7.70 -9.75
C TYR A 186 -10.38 8.86 -8.85
N ASN A 187 -10.28 10.08 -9.45
CA ASN A 187 -9.84 11.29 -8.76
C ASN A 187 -10.84 11.77 -7.68
#